data_54ad00dff83dd832c8e9929f18ebbecd
#
_entry.id   54ad00dff83dd832c8e9929f18ebbecd
#
_cell.length_a   1.000
_cell.length_b   1.000
_cell.length_c   1.000
_cell.angle_alpha   90.00
_cell.angle_beta   90.00
_cell.angle_gamma   90.00
#
_symmetry.space_group_name_H-M   'P 1'
#
loop_
_entity.id
_entity.type
_entity.pdbx_description
1 polymer ?
#
loop_
_entity_poly.entity_id
_entity_poly.type
_entity_poly.pdbx_seq_one_letter_code
_entity_poly.pdbx_strand_id
1 'polypeptide(L)'
;MPTLSLTAADGKQSSLLAFRLEWQDCFLQYHYLKAEDEQPLQKGSDGNRRMFYNGISNTPDDAARNAVQLADNEHNPLYFTYFPQAEDKLVEFGIAIYQYFGGWSNSSKKYQNLVLNYGNDGLLISAHSRGSLTVGNGMRDFEKHGIHGIAKKTDIYLFGPAYNAQDMANTLNYVSDGEKNYVYIQGHVFDPISTVFGYNWPTAYKVSLKFSYLLFPLAIPMIEQGKALGGYDPSPHNCYGDASSECKESYGSFTFKKVHSTKTGNKK
;
A
#
# COMPACT_ATOMS: atom_id res chain seq x y z
N MET A 1 13.03 3.41 -20.62
CA MET A 1 12.00 3.75 -19.63
C MET A 1 10.74 4.13 -20.39
N PRO A 2 9.58 3.56 -20.10
CA PRO A 2 8.36 3.96 -20.77
C PRO A 2 7.99 5.40 -20.41
N THR A 3 7.57 6.17 -21.39
CA THR A 3 7.09 7.55 -21.19
C THR A 3 5.63 7.49 -20.78
N LEU A 4 5.29 8.07 -19.64
CA LEU A 4 3.92 8.20 -19.16
C LEU A 4 3.29 9.48 -19.74
N SER A 5 2.12 9.38 -20.37
CA SER A 5 1.33 10.54 -20.76
C SER A 5 0.07 10.66 -19.92
N LEU A 6 -0.15 11.84 -19.34
CA LEU A 6 -1.33 12.22 -18.57
C LEU A 6 -2.36 12.90 -19.46
N THR A 7 -3.60 12.44 -19.41
CA THR A 7 -4.74 13.25 -19.85
C THR A 7 -5.55 13.63 -18.60
N ALA A 8 -5.35 14.85 -18.10
CA ALA A 8 -6.12 15.39 -16.98
C ALA A 8 -7.42 16.02 -17.50
N ALA A 9 -8.54 15.65 -16.93
CA ALA A 9 -9.80 16.37 -17.06
C ALA A 9 -10.20 16.96 -15.71
N ASP A 10 -10.31 18.29 -15.74
CA ASP A 10 -10.98 19.20 -14.81
C ASP A 10 -10.75 19.12 -13.29
N GLY A 11 -10.09 20.17 -12.84
CA GLY A 11 -9.83 20.75 -11.55
C GLY A 11 -10.92 20.76 -10.47
N LYS A 12 -11.38 19.61 -9.98
CA LYS A 12 -12.12 19.51 -8.72
C LYS A 12 -11.40 18.53 -7.79
N GLN A 13 -10.83 19.08 -6.72
CA GLN A 13 -10.31 18.32 -5.58
C GLN A 13 -11.39 17.42 -4.99
N SER A 14 -11.41 16.15 -5.34
CA SER A 14 -12.12 15.14 -4.57
C SER A 14 -11.11 14.11 -4.07
N SER A 15 -11.08 13.93 -2.80
CA SER A 15 -10.24 13.04 -2.03
C SER A 15 -10.40 11.57 -2.42
N LEU A 16 -9.64 11.08 -3.25
CA LEU A 16 -9.39 9.72 -3.72
C LEU A 16 -9.76 9.51 -5.19
N LEU A 17 -8.75 9.55 -6.01
CA LEU A 17 -8.86 9.20 -7.42
C LEU A 17 -8.48 7.73 -7.55
N ALA A 18 -9.35 6.92 -8.15
CA ALA A 18 -9.03 5.58 -8.59
C ALA A 18 -8.60 5.62 -10.05
N PHE A 19 -7.55 4.89 -10.39
CA PHE A 19 -7.01 4.81 -11.73
C PHE A 19 -6.91 3.35 -12.15
N ARG A 20 -7.12 3.11 -13.44
CA ARG A 20 -6.85 1.81 -14.07
C ARG A 20 -5.57 1.92 -14.88
N LEU A 21 -4.68 0.96 -14.72
CA LEU A 21 -3.47 0.80 -15.52
C LEU A 21 -3.75 -0.15 -16.67
N GLU A 22 -3.41 0.28 -17.89
CA GLU A 22 -3.48 -0.54 -19.09
C GLU A 22 -2.16 -0.47 -19.86
N TRP A 23 -1.75 -1.61 -20.41
CA TRP A 23 -0.63 -1.68 -21.33
C TRP A 23 -1.15 -1.54 -22.76
N GLN A 24 -0.71 -0.51 -23.46
CA GLN A 24 -0.95 -0.34 -24.88
C GLN A 24 0.38 -0.12 -25.60
N ASP A 25 0.67 -0.92 -26.61
CA ASP A 25 1.80 -0.75 -27.54
C ASP A 25 3.15 -0.45 -26.86
N CYS A 26 3.52 -1.22 -25.83
CA CYS A 26 4.74 -1.03 -25.03
C CYS A 26 4.75 0.23 -24.12
N PHE A 27 3.64 0.94 -24.02
CA PHE A 27 3.48 2.07 -23.10
C PHE A 27 2.49 1.73 -21.98
N LEU A 28 2.82 2.16 -20.76
CA LEU A 28 1.91 2.10 -19.63
C LEU A 28 1.03 3.34 -19.66
N GLN A 29 -0.28 3.15 -19.79
CA GLN A 29 -1.27 4.22 -19.68
C GLN A 29 -2.11 4.01 -18.44
N TYR A 30 -2.53 5.10 -17.80
CA TYR A 30 -3.53 5.03 -16.75
C TYR A 30 -4.68 5.99 -17.04
N HIS A 31 -5.87 5.50 -16.75
CA HIS A 31 -7.10 6.23 -16.97
C HIS A 31 -7.71 6.63 -15.61
N TYR A 32 -8.10 7.88 -15.53
CA TYR A 32 -8.87 8.37 -14.38
C TYR A 32 -10.27 7.77 -14.40
N LEU A 33 -10.66 7.09 -13.33
CA LEU A 33 -12.02 6.60 -13.15
C LEU A 33 -12.82 7.66 -12.38
N LYS A 34 -13.77 8.31 -13.04
CA LYS A 34 -14.73 9.19 -12.35
C LYS A 34 -15.58 8.36 -11.42
N ALA A 35 -16.07 8.98 -10.33
CA ALA A 35 -16.96 8.32 -9.38
C ALA A 35 -18.27 7.81 -10.02
N GLU A 36 -18.63 8.40 -11.17
CA GLU A 36 -19.80 8.04 -11.99
C GLU A 36 -19.52 6.84 -12.92
N ASP A 37 -18.24 6.57 -13.21
CA ASP A 37 -17.79 5.47 -14.06
C ASP A 37 -17.36 4.26 -13.23
N GLU A 38 -17.95 3.99 -12.06
CA GLU A 38 -17.62 2.81 -11.24
C GLU A 38 -17.90 1.52 -12.01
N GLN A 39 -17.07 1.28 -13.04
CA GLN A 39 -17.04 -0.02 -13.69
C GLN A 39 -16.53 -1.07 -12.69
N PRO A 40 -17.12 -2.25 -12.67
CA PRO A 40 -16.64 -3.31 -11.81
C PRO A 40 -15.18 -3.60 -12.10
N LEU A 41 -14.36 -3.75 -11.05
CA LEU A 41 -12.97 -4.13 -11.19
C LEU A 41 -12.85 -5.40 -12.04
N GLN A 42 -12.03 -5.37 -13.07
CA GLN A 42 -11.81 -6.53 -13.92
C GLN A 42 -10.89 -7.55 -13.22
N LYS A 43 -11.15 -8.81 -13.46
CA LYS A 43 -10.30 -9.92 -13.02
C LYS A 43 -9.08 -10.06 -13.94
N GLY A 44 -7.95 -10.39 -13.34
CA GLY A 44 -6.79 -10.84 -14.08
C GLY A 44 -6.97 -12.29 -14.57
N SER A 45 -5.96 -12.78 -15.28
CA SER A 45 -5.90 -14.14 -15.80
C SER A 45 -5.98 -15.23 -14.70
N ASP A 46 -5.54 -14.89 -13.48
CA ASP A 46 -5.60 -15.75 -12.30
C ASP A 46 -6.94 -15.68 -11.55
N GLY A 47 -7.92 -14.95 -12.08
CA GLY A 47 -9.24 -14.79 -11.48
C GLY A 47 -9.32 -13.77 -10.35
N ASN A 48 -8.23 -13.07 -10.03
CA ASN A 48 -8.19 -12.07 -8.98
C ASN A 48 -8.32 -10.65 -9.52
N ARG A 49 -8.91 -9.77 -8.71
CA ARG A 49 -8.91 -8.32 -8.89
C ARG A 49 -7.80 -7.72 -8.06
N ARG A 50 -7.12 -6.71 -8.59
CA ARG A 50 -5.95 -6.11 -7.93
C ARG A 50 -6.20 -4.65 -7.63
N MET A 51 -5.93 -4.27 -6.37
CA MET A 51 -6.03 -2.89 -5.91
C MET A 51 -4.79 -2.50 -5.12
N PHE A 52 -4.17 -1.40 -5.50
CA PHE A 52 -3.01 -0.84 -4.83
C PHE A 52 -3.37 0.44 -4.07
N TYR A 53 -3.00 0.48 -2.80
CA TYR A 53 -3.13 1.64 -1.91
C TYR A 53 -1.76 2.30 -1.70
N ASN A 54 -1.60 3.48 -2.28
CA ASN A 54 -0.32 4.18 -2.30
C ASN A 54 -0.01 4.90 -0.97
N GLY A 55 1.27 5.30 -0.82
CA GLY A 55 1.74 6.16 0.26
C GLY A 55 1.40 7.64 0.08
N ILE A 56 2.01 8.48 0.91
CA ILE A 56 1.94 9.96 0.82
C ILE A 56 2.98 10.51 -0.17
N SER A 57 2.85 11.79 -0.49
CA SER A 57 3.85 12.59 -1.24
C SER A 57 4.16 12.08 -2.64
N ASN A 58 3.21 11.42 -3.30
CA ASN A 58 3.36 10.95 -4.66
C ASN A 58 2.56 11.85 -5.62
N THR A 59 3.11 12.08 -6.80
CA THR A 59 2.32 12.53 -7.94
C THR A 59 1.47 11.38 -8.48
N PRO A 60 0.45 11.62 -9.33
CA PRO A 60 -0.27 10.52 -9.99
C PRO A 60 0.67 9.57 -10.75
N ASP A 61 1.72 10.10 -11.37
CA ASP A 61 2.74 9.31 -12.09
C ASP A 61 3.57 8.44 -11.14
N ASP A 62 3.95 8.97 -9.99
CA ASP A 62 4.67 8.20 -8.97
C ASP A 62 3.77 7.12 -8.39
N ALA A 63 2.49 7.42 -8.14
CA ALA A 63 1.52 6.47 -7.67
C ALA A 63 1.32 5.30 -8.67
N ALA A 64 1.24 5.61 -9.97
CA ALA A 64 1.14 4.61 -11.03
C ALA A 64 2.40 3.74 -11.10
N ARG A 65 3.61 4.36 -11.07
CA ARG A 65 4.88 3.62 -11.06
C ARG A 65 5.01 2.70 -9.85
N ASN A 66 4.67 3.21 -8.67
CA ASN A 66 4.67 2.41 -7.45
C ASN A 66 3.69 1.24 -7.53
N ALA A 67 2.50 1.46 -8.09
CA ALA A 67 1.53 0.40 -8.28
C ALA A 67 2.08 -0.73 -9.15
N VAL A 68 2.71 -0.41 -10.28
CA VAL A 68 3.34 -1.40 -11.17
C VAL A 68 4.52 -2.09 -10.50
N GLN A 69 5.38 -1.33 -9.81
CA GLN A 69 6.57 -1.88 -9.15
C GLN A 69 6.21 -2.82 -8.00
N LEU A 70 5.16 -2.49 -7.24
CA LEU A 70 4.86 -3.17 -5.98
C LEU A 70 3.75 -4.21 -6.11
N ALA A 71 2.77 -4.01 -7.01
CA ALA A 71 1.56 -4.82 -6.99
C ALA A 71 1.50 -5.94 -8.02
N ASP A 72 2.05 -5.77 -9.22
CA ASP A 72 2.03 -6.83 -10.24
C ASP A 72 2.79 -6.46 -11.52
N ASN A 73 3.68 -7.35 -11.98
CA ASN A 73 4.38 -7.25 -13.26
C ASN A 73 3.77 -8.09 -14.38
N GLU A 74 2.66 -8.80 -14.13
CA GLU A 74 2.16 -9.82 -15.05
C GLU A 74 1.10 -9.31 -16.05
N HIS A 75 1.03 -8.01 -16.34
CA HIS A 75 0.09 -7.42 -17.29
C HIS A 75 -1.41 -7.64 -16.94
N ASN A 76 -1.71 -7.94 -15.69
CA ASN A 76 -3.08 -8.05 -15.21
C ASN A 76 -3.69 -6.66 -14.96
N PRO A 77 -5.03 -6.52 -15.07
CA PRO A 77 -5.70 -5.28 -14.70
C PRO A 77 -5.36 -4.88 -13.26
N LEU A 78 -4.76 -3.71 -13.08
CA LEU A 78 -4.37 -3.17 -11.80
C LEU A 78 -5.05 -1.82 -11.58
N TYR A 79 -5.71 -1.67 -10.45
CA TYR A 79 -6.32 -0.42 -10.02
C TYR A 79 -5.49 0.15 -8.86
N PHE A 80 -5.38 1.46 -8.80
CA PHE A 80 -4.63 2.09 -7.72
C PHE A 80 -5.32 3.34 -7.22
N THR A 81 -5.04 3.66 -5.96
CA THR A 81 -5.50 4.90 -5.34
C THR A 81 -4.39 5.92 -5.36
N TYR A 82 -4.76 7.16 -5.63
CA TYR A 82 -3.91 8.30 -5.49
C TYR A 82 -4.44 9.20 -4.38
N PHE A 83 -3.58 9.57 -3.44
CA PHE A 83 -3.87 10.57 -2.43
C PHE A 83 -3.32 11.90 -2.94
N PRO A 84 -4.19 12.89 -3.31
CA PRO A 84 -3.73 14.20 -3.71
C PRO A 84 -2.79 14.77 -2.64
N GLN A 85 -1.69 15.36 -3.07
CA GLN A 85 -0.79 16.05 -2.15
C GLN A 85 -1.55 17.23 -1.54
N ALA A 86 -1.51 17.38 -0.22
CA ALA A 86 -1.90 18.63 0.40
C ALA A 86 -0.88 19.70 0.00
N GLU A 87 -1.32 20.95 -0.16
CA GLU A 87 -0.42 22.07 -0.47
C GLU A 87 0.67 22.25 0.61
N ASP A 88 0.40 21.75 1.81
CA ASP A 88 1.33 21.76 2.94
C ASP A 88 1.64 20.33 3.40
N LYS A 89 2.92 19.95 3.36
CA LYS A 89 3.45 18.66 3.83
C LYS A 89 3.15 18.39 5.30
N LEU A 90 3.06 19.43 6.13
CA LEU A 90 2.69 19.30 7.54
C LEU A 90 1.24 18.84 7.71
N VAL A 91 0.35 19.29 6.81
CA VAL A 91 -1.05 18.83 6.79
C VAL A 91 -1.13 17.37 6.37
N GLU A 92 -0.37 16.94 5.38
CA GLU A 92 -0.31 15.53 4.98
C GLU A 92 0.19 14.62 6.12
N PHE A 93 1.25 15.06 6.80
CA PHE A 93 1.77 14.36 7.96
C PHE A 93 0.75 14.31 9.10
N GLY A 94 0.05 15.42 9.36
CA GLY A 94 -1.04 15.48 10.33
C GLY A 94 -2.19 14.51 10.00
N ILE A 95 -2.58 14.39 8.74
CA ILE A 95 -3.58 13.43 8.29
C ILE A 95 -3.08 11.99 8.47
N ALA A 96 -1.81 11.70 8.18
CA ALA A 96 -1.22 10.39 8.40
C ALA A 96 -1.20 10.01 9.89
N ILE A 97 -0.85 10.95 10.77
CA ILE A 97 -0.94 10.79 12.22
C ILE A 97 -2.38 10.54 12.67
N TYR A 98 -3.35 11.33 12.18
CA TYR A 98 -4.77 11.12 12.47
C TYR A 98 -5.25 9.72 12.07
N GLN A 99 -4.85 9.25 10.89
CA GLN A 99 -5.16 7.88 10.44
C GLN A 99 -4.45 6.82 11.28
N TYR A 100 -3.22 7.09 11.73
CA TYR A 100 -2.48 6.19 12.63
C TYR A 100 -3.24 5.95 13.94
N PHE A 101 -3.88 6.96 14.49
CA PHE A 101 -4.75 6.81 15.66
C PHE A 101 -6.16 6.29 15.36
N GLY A 102 -6.38 5.73 14.17
CA GLY A 102 -7.66 5.12 13.79
C GLY A 102 -8.66 6.11 13.20
N GLY A 103 -8.19 7.27 12.76
CA GLY A 103 -9.02 8.27 12.09
C GLY A 103 -9.59 7.79 10.76
N TRP A 104 -10.84 8.16 10.50
CA TRP A 104 -11.57 7.80 9.30
C TRP A 104 -11.26 8.72 8.13
N SER A 105 -11.14 8.12 6.94
CA SER A 105 -11.05 8.85 5.70
C SER A 105 -12.05 8.30 4.66
N ASN A 106 -12.37 9.09 3.65
CA ASN A 106 -13.19 8.62 2.52
C ASN A 106 -12.57 7.41 1.81
N SER A 107 -11.24 7.28 1.86
CA SER A 107 -10.51 6.13 1.34
C SER A 107 -10.81 4.84 2.10
N SER A 108 -11.02 4.90 3.41
CA SER A 108 -11.42 3.73 4.21
C SER A 108 -12.80 3.24 3.83
N LYS A 109 -13.76 4.15 3.54
CA LYS A 109 -15.10 3.77 3.05
C LYS A 109 -15.06 3.12 1.67
N LYS A 110 -14.28 3.67 0.73
CA LYS A 110 -14.10 3.07 -0.60
C LYS A 110 -13.46 1.70 -0.50
N TYR A 111 -12.46 1.54 0.39
CA TYR A 111 -11.87 0.25 0.69
C TYR A 111 -12.92 -0.76 1.19
N GLN A 112 -13.79 -0.34 2.12
CA GLN A 112 -14.83 -1.22 2.63
C GLN A 112 -15.81 -1.67 1.54
N ASN A 113 -16.26 -0.77 0.69
CA ASN A 113 -17.10 -1.13 -0.45
C ASN A 113 -16.41 -2.13 -1.39
N LEU A 114 -15.09 -1.97 -1.60
CA LEU A 114 -14.31 -2.91 -2.39
C LEU A 114 -14.34 -4.32 -1.78
N VAL A 115 -14.09 -4.44 -0.46
CA VAL A 115 -14.09 -5.73 0.23
C VAL A 115 -15.49 -6.35 0.26
N LEU A 116 -16.52 -5.56 0.52
CA LEU A 116 -17.92 -6.02 0.49
C LEU A 116 -18.32 -6.59 -0.87
N ASN A 117 -17.87 -5.95 -1.95
CA ASN A 117 -18.22 -6.37 -3.31
C ASN A 117 -17.39 -7.54 -3.83
N TYR A 118 -16.10 -7.61 -3.47
CA TYR A 118 -15.15 -8.51 -4.13
C TYR A 118 -14.36 -9.41 -3.18
N GLY A 119 -14.41 -9.22 -1.87
CA GLY A 119 -13.57 -9.93 -0.92
C GLY A 119 -13.79 -11.45 -0.88
N ASN A 120 -14.94 -11.91 -1.34
CA ASN A 120 -15.27 -13.35 -1.51
C ASN A 120 -15.10 -13.86 -2.95
N ASP A 121 -14.70 -12.98 -3.89
CA ASP A 121 -14.61 -13.31 -5.32
C ASP A 121 -13.21 -13.08 -5.91
N GLY A 122 -12.16 -13.20 -5.10
CA GLY A 122 -10.77 -13.03 -5.48
C GLY A 122 -10.35 -11.56 -5.49
N LEU A 123 -9.69 -11.12 -4.41
CA LEU A 123 -9.22 -9.75 -4.23
C LEU A 123 -7.78 -9.75 -3.72
N LEU A 124 -6.87 -9.17 -4.50
CA LEU A 124 -5.50 -8.89 -4.07
C LEU A 124 -5.38 -7.41 -3.72
N ILE A 125 -5.00 -7.13 -2.49
CA ILE A 125 -4.78 -5.80 -1.98
C ILE A 125 -3.30 -5.63 -1.72
N SER A 126 -2.68 -4.67 -2.39
CA SER A 126 -1.31 -4.24 -2.15
C SER A 126 -1.34 -2.87 -1.49
N ALA A 127 -0.58 -2.67 -0.43
CA ALA A 127 -0.57 -1.41 0.30
C ALA A 127 0.84 -1.01 0.72
N HIS A 128 1.22 0.22 0.37
CA HIS A 128 2.52 0.80 0.69
C HIS A 128 2.37 1.93 1.70
N SER A 129 3.27 1.97 2.70
CA SER A 129 3.36 3.10 3.62
C SER A 129 2.01 3.46 4.26
N ARG A 130 1.56 4.71 4.15
CA ARG A 130 0.25 5.20 4.61
C ARG A 130 -0.93 4.44 4.01
N GLY A 131 -0.81 3.92 2.79
CA GLY A 131 -1.88 3.10 2.18
C GLY A 131 -2.29 1.93 3.06
N SER A 132 -1.35 1.37 3.83
CA SER A 132 -1.62 0.31 4.81
C SER A 132 -2.51 0.75 5.97
N LEU A 133 -2.46 2.04 6.37
CA LEU A 133 -3.37 2.60 7.38
C LEU A 133 -4.81 2.64 6.86
N THR A 134 -5.01 2.99 5.60
CA THR A 134 -6.33 2.98 4.96
C THR A 134 -6.94 1.58 4.97
N VAL A 135 -6.16 0.58 4.58
CA VAL A 135 -6.56 -0.84 4.57
C VAL A 135 -6.83 -1.32 6.00
N GLY A 136 -5.90 -1.10 6.92
CA GLY A 136 -6.01 -1.54 8.30
C GLY A 136 -7.18 -0.94 9.06
N ASN A 137 -7.38 0.38 8.92
CA ASN A 137 -8.51 1.06 9.56
C ASN A 137 -9.85 0.60 8.99
N GLY A 138 -9.93 0.39 7.66
CA GLY A 138 -11.14 -0.14 7.04
C GLY A 138 -11.46 -1.57 7.51
N MET A 139 -10.45 -2.43 7.63
CA MET A 139 -10.63 -3.79 8.16
C MET A 139 -11.00 -3.79 9.63
N ARG A 140 -10.31 -3.00 10.47
CA ARG A 140 -10.62 -2.88 11.90
C ARG A 140 -12.04 -2.40 12.14
N ASP A 141 -12.58 -1.57 11.25
CA ASP A 141 -13.94 -1.09 11.38
C ASP A 141 -14.97 -2.18 11.13
N PHE A 142 -14.74 -3.09 10.19
CA PHE A 142 -15.56 -4.30 10.04
C PHE A 142 -15.57 -5.13 11.33
N GLU A 143 -14.38 -5.36 11.93
CA GLU A 143 -14.29 -6.09 13.20
C GLU A 143 -15.06 -5.38 14.32
N LYS A 144 -14.95 -4.06 14.45
CA LYS A 144 -15.67 -3.26 15.46
C LYS A 144 -17.18 -3.34 15.31
N HIS A 145 -17.68 -3.45 14.10
CA HIS A 145 -19.12 -3.55 13.81
C HIS A 145 -19.63 -4.99 13.70
N GLY A 146 -18.78 -5.97 14.01
CA GLY A 146 -19.17 -7.38 13.95
C GLY A 146 -19.40 -7.91 12.53
N ILE A 147 -18.84 -7.24 11.52
CA ILE A 147 -18.99 -7.62 10.11
C ILE A 147 -17.88 -8.62 9.76
N HIS A 148 -18.26 -9.81 9.36
CA HIS A 148 -17.34 -10.89 9.00
C HIS A 148 -17.89 -11.75 7.85
N GLY A 149 -17.13 -12.73 7.39
CA GLY A 149 -17.53 -13.61 6.27
C GLY A 149 -17.46 -12.96 4.89
N ILE A 150 -16.83 -11.77 4.77
CA ILE A 150 -16.80 -10.96 3.56
C ILE A 150 -15.44 -10.90 2.85
N ALA A 151 -14.38 -11.49 3.43
CA ALA A 151 -13.02 -11.42 2.90
C ALA A 151 -12.37 -12.80 2.72
N LYS A 152 -13.15 -13.85 2.45
CA LYS A 152 -12.68 -15.25 2.41
C LYS A 152 -11.68 -15.52 1.29
N LYS A 153 -11.69 -14.71 0.23
CA LYS A 153 -10.75 -14.80 -0.91
C LYS A 153 -9.96 -13.50 -1.09
N THR A 154 -9.62 -12.84 0.03
CA THR A 154 -8.82 -11.61 0.02
C THR A 154 -7.41 -11.91 0.49
N ASP A 155 -6.40 -11.55 -0.30
CA ASP A 155 -5.00 -11.57 0.08
C ASP A 155 -4.48 -10.14 0.23
N ILE A 156 -3.65 -9.89 1.26
CA ILE A 156 -3.10 -8.56 1.56
C ILE A 156 -1.57 -8.63 1.54
N TYR A 157 -0.97 -7.75 0.75
CA TYR A 157 0.46 -7.56 0.57
C TYR A 157 0.86 -6.18 1.08
N LEU A 158 1.76 -6.13 2.05
CA LEU A 158 2.20 -4.92 2.72
C LEU A 158 3.65 -4.61 2.38
N PHE A 159 3.91 -3.40 1.92
CA PHE A 159 5.24 -2.92 1.53
C PHE A 159 5.61 -1.72 2.42
N GLY A 160 6.61 -1.88 3.29
CA GLY A 160 6.97 -0.84 4.25
C GLY A 160 5.79 -0.26 5.03
N PRO A 161 4.90 -1.10 5.61
CA PRO A 161 3.61 -0.63 6.09
C PRO A 161 3.72 0.24 7.34
N ALA A 162 2.96 1.33 7.37
CA ALA A 162 2.74 2.15 8.55
C ALA A 162 1.71 1.53 9.53
N TYR A 163 0.96 0.52 9.08
CA TYR A 163 0.03 -0.26 9.92
C TYR A 163 0.71 -1.54 10.43
N ASN A 164 0.36 -1.98 11.63
CA ASN A 164 0.90 -3.21 12.20
C ASN A 164 0.40 -4.45 11.44
N ALA A 165 1.32 -5.25 10.91
CA ALA A 165 0.99 -6.43 10.11
C ALA A 165 0.34 -7.55 10.93
N GLN A 166 0.67 -7.66 12.23
CA GLN A 166 0.04 -8.63 13.14
C GLN A 166 -1.43 -8.27 13.38
N ASP A 167 -1.71 -6.99 13.60
CA ASP A 167 -3.08 -6.51 13.76
C ASP A 167 -3.88 -6.67 12.46
N MET A 168 -3.24 -6.43 11.30
CA MET A 168 -3.85 -6.67 10.00
C MET A 168 -4.22 -8.14 9.81
N ALA A 169 -3.31 -9.06 10.15
CA ALA A 169 -3.56 -10.50 10.06
C ALA A 169 -4.68 -10.95 11.01
N ASN A 170 -4.70 -10.40 12.23
CA ASN A 170 -5.73 -10.69 13.21
C ASN A 170 -7.12 -10.26 12.73
N THR A 171 -7.20 -9.06 12.17
CA THR A 171 -8.46 -8.50 11.66
C THR A 171 -8.92 -9.22 10.39
N LEU A 172 -7.99 -9.51 9.46
CA LEU A 172 -8.30 -10.30 8.26
C LEU A 172 -8.85 -11.69 8.64
N ASN A 173 -8.24 -12.34 9.62
CA ASN A 173 -8.71 -13.63 10.12
C ASN A 173 -10.15 -13.55 10.65
N TYR A 174 -10.49 -12.49 11.39
CA TYR A 174 -11.85 -12.22 11.87
C TYR A 174 -12.82 -12.00 10.70
N VAL A 175 -12.49 -11.07 9.80
CA VAL A 175 -13.36 -10.63 8.69
C VAL A 175 -13.56 -11.73 7.65
N SER A 176 -12.63 -12.68 7.55
CA SER A 176 -12.71 -13.82 6.62
C SER A 176 -13.30 -15.11 7.22
N ASP A 177 -13.81 -15.09 8.46
CA ASP A 177 -14.23 -16.29 9.21
C ASP A 177 -13.10 -17.33 9.38
N GLY A 178 -11.85 -16.89 9.46
CA GLY A 178 -10.70 -17.77 9.61
C GLY A 178 -10.15 -18.37 8.30
N GLU A 179 -10.75 -18.08 7.15
CA GLU A 179 -10.27 -18.59 5.85
C GLU A 179 -8.93 -17.97 5.43
N LYS A 180 -8.69 -16.72 5.84
CA LYS A 180 -7.44 -15.98 5.64
C LYS A 180 -6.86 -15.61 6.99
N ASN A 181 -5.77 -16.26 7.38
CA ASN A 181 -5.16 -16.09 8.71
C ASN A 181 -3.76 -15.50 8.68
N TYR A 182 -3.33 -14.92 7.56
CA TYR A 182 -2.04 -14.26 7.41
C TYR A 182 -2.10 -13.14 6.38
N VAL A 183 -1.14 -12.24 6.49
CA VAL A 183 -0.82 -11.23 5.48
C VAL A 183 0.63 -11.38 5.04
N TYR A 184 0.96 -10.88 3.87
CA TYR A 184 2.33 -10.82 3.38
C TYR A 184 2.95 -9.47 3.70
N ILE A 185 4.21 -9.44 4.13
CA ILE A 185 4.95 -8.22 4.44
C ILE A 185 6.33 -8.22 3.81
N GLN A 186 6.73 -7.08 3.29
CA GLN A 186 8.11 -6.68 3.05
C GLN A 186 8.42 -5.47 3.94
N GLY A 187 9.48 -5.54 4.74
CA GLY A 187 9.91 -4.46 5.62
C GLY A 187 11.42 -4.49 5.81
N HIS A 188 12.08 -3.36 5.69
CA HIS A 188 13.53 -3.25 5.88
C HIS A 188 13.85 -2.73 7.27
N VAL A 189 14.96 -3.21 7.88
CA VAL A 189 15.36 -2.80 9.24
C VAL A 189 15.58 -1.29 9.37
N PHE A 190 16.00 -0.63 8.30
CA PHE A 190 16.19 0.83 8.25
C PHE A 190 15.00 1.59 7.64
N ASP A 191 13.87 0.97 7.50
CA ASP A 191 12.63 1.66 7.17
C ASP A 191 11.86 2.02 8.45
N PRO A 192 11.91 3.30 8.89
CA PRO A 192 11.25 3.71 10.12
C PRO A 192 9.74 3.71 10.01
N ILE A 193 9.19 3.84 8.82
CA ILE A 193 7.73 3.76 8.62
C ILE A 193 7.25 2.37 9.00
N SER A 194 7.95 1.34 8.54
CA SER A 194 7.58 -0.04 8.88
C SER A 194 7.96 -0.41 10.31
N THR A 195 9.17 -0.08 10.76
CA THR A 195 9.71 -0.58 12.04
C THR A 195 9.25 0.24 13.24
N VAL A 196 9.18 1.57 13.13
CA VAL A 196 8.82 2.46 14.24
C VAL A 196 7.32 2.78 14.23
N PHE A 197 6.79 3.27 13.11
CA PHE A 197 5.36 3.60 13.04
C PHE A 197 4.49 2.35 12.94
N GLY A 198 4.80 1.44 12.02
CA GLY A 198 4.07 0.17 11.87
C GLY A 198 4.33 -0.83 12.99
N TYR A 199 5.41 -0.63 13.78
CA TYR A 199 5.86 -1.57 14.80
C TYR A 199 5.97 -3.00 14.24
N ASN A 200 6.55 -3.10 13.05
CA ASN A 200 6.71 -4.36 12.33
C ASN A 200 8.13 -4.91 12.47
N TRP A 201 8.26 -6.22 12.62
CA TRP A 201 9.55 -6.89 12.54
C TRP A 201 10.08 -6.83 11.11
N PRO A 202 11.32 -6.39 10.90
CA PRO A 202 11.89 -6.31 9.57
C PRO A 202 12.04 -7.70 8.94
N THR A 203 11.90 -7.74 7.61
CA THR A 203 12.07 -8.95 6.80
C THR A 203 13.37 -8.93 6.01
N ALA A 204 14.03 -7.78 5.90
CA ALA A 204 15.31 -7.58 5.24
C ALA A 204 16.27 -6.75 6.10
N TYR A 205 17.55 -7.13 6.10
CA TYR A 205 18.59 -6.61 7.00
C TYR A 205 19.86 -6.20 6.28
N LYS A 206 19.98 -6.39 4.97
CA LYS A 206 21.19 -6.01 4.25
C LYS A 206 21.36 -4.51 4.26
N VAL A 207 22.54 -4.07 4.66
CA VAL A 207 22.91 -2.65 4.73
C VAL A 207 24.14 -2.42 3.89
N SER A 208 24.10 -1.41 3.03
CA SER A 208 25.33 -0.85 2.47
C SER A 208 26.03 -0.04 3.57
N LEU A 209 27.29 -0.35 3.83
CA LEU A 209 28.13 0.30 4.87
C LEU A 209 28.43 1.80 4.61
N LYS A 210 27.57 2.51 3.90
CA LYS A 210 27.69 3.96 3.75
C LYS A 210 27.14 4.65 5.00
N PHE A 211 27.98 5.43 5.61
CA PHE A 211 27.96 5.98 6.98
C PHE A 211 26.78 6.86 7.40
N SER A 212 25.78 7.08 6.55
CA SER A 212 24.68 8.02 6.78
C SER A 212 23.59 7.51 7.73
N TYR A 213 23.67 6.26 8.17
CA TYR A 213 22.63 5.64 9.00
C TYR A 213 22.72 5.95 10.51
N LEU A 214 23.82 6.55 10.96
CA LEU A 214 24.03 6.81 12.39
C LEU A 214 23.18 7.97 12.95
N LEU A 215 22.59 8.81 12.07
CA LEU A 215 21.79 9.97 12.45
C LEU A 215 20.28 9.71 12.35
N PHE A 216 19.89 8.47 12.33
CA PHE A 216 18.56 7.98 12.04
C PHE A 216 17.39 8.53 12.88
N PRO A 217 17.51 8.81 14.20
CA PRO A 217 16.38 9.33 14.98
C PRO A 217 15.90 10.73 14.58
N LEU A 218 16.78 11.50 13.88
CA LEU A 218 16.48 12.87 13.43
C LEU A 218 15.96 12.90 11.98
N ALA A 219 15.87 11.74 11.32
CA ALA A 219 15.58 11.62 9.88
C ALA A 219 14.10 11.62 9.51
N ILE A 220 13.21 11.52 10.47
CA ILE A 220 11.77 11.36 10.21
C ILE A 220 11.20 12.48 9.31
N PRO A 221 11.53 13.76 9.51
CA PRO A 221 11.04 14.83 8.64
C PRO A 221 11.65 14.86 7.23
N MET A 222 12.78 14.15 7.01
CA MET A 222 13.52 14.19 5.74
C MET A 222 13.24 12.98 4.84
N ILE A 223 12.57 11.95 5.35
CA ILE A 223 12.11 10.79 4.58
C ILE A 223 11.09 11.20 3.51
N GLU A 224 10.36 12.29 3.74
CA GLU A 224 9.39 12.85 2.80
C GLU A 224 9.97 13.29 1.45
N GLN A 225 11.28 13.47 1.35
CA GLN A 225 11.90 13.94 0.11
C GLN A 225 12.51 12.81 -0.73
N GLY A 226 12.27 11.53 -0.36
CA GLY A 226 12.89 10.40 -1.03
C GLY A 226 14.40 10.29 -0.82
N LYS A 227 14.94 11.18 0.01
CA LYS A 227 16.37 11.24 0.33
C LYS A 227 16.55 10.91 1.80
N ALA A 228 17.30 9.86 2.09
CA ALA A 228 17.78 9.63 3.45
C ALA A 228 18.69 10.79 3.89
N LEU A 229 18.75 11.07 5.20
CA LEU A 229 19.76 12.00 5.75
C LEU A 229 21.15 11.59 5.27
N GLY A 230 21.85 12.51 4.62
CA GLY A 230 23.16 12.24 4.05
C GLY A 230 23.18 12.08 2.53
N GLY A 231 22.08 12.37 1.83
CA GLY A 231 22.03 12.37 0.36
C GLY A 231 21.89 10.98 -0.26
N TYR A 232 21.37 10.03 0.51
CA TYR A 232 21.14 8.66 0.02
C TYR A 232 19.81 8.60 -0.73
N ASP A 233 19.89 8.37 -2.01
CA ASP A 233 18.77 8.04 -2.88
C ASP A 233 19.13 6.72 -3.59
N PRO A 234 18.31 5.69 -3.55
CA PRO A 234 16.98 5.61 -3.01
C PRO A 234 16.88 5.25 -1.51
N SER A 235 15.84 5.73 -0.82
CA SER A 235 15.52 5.30 0.55
C SER A 235 15.06 3.84 0.57
N PRO A 236 15.39 3.02 1.60
CA PRO A 236 14.88 1.65 1.73
C PRO A 236 13.35 1.59 1.70
N HIS A 237 12.67 2.65 2.14
CA HIS A 237 11.22 2.76 2.08
C HIS A 237 10.64 2.73 0.66
N ASN A 238 11.42 3.14 -0.34
CA ASN A 238 11.02 3.17 -1.75
C ASN A 238 11.57 1.97 -2.55
N CYS A 239 12.21 1.00 -1.90
CA CYS A 239 12.95 -0.09 -2.53
C CYS A 239 12.23 -1.43 -2.50
N TYR A 240 10.95 -1.47 -2.18
CA TYR A 240 10.16 -2.70 -2.15
C TYR A 240 9.74 -3.19 -3.54
N GLY A 241 9.21 -4.39 -3.60
CA GLY A 241 8.74 -5.00 -4.85
C GLY A 241 9.86 -5.23 -5.84
N ASP A 242 9.63 -4.83 -7.08
CA ASP A 242 10.57 -4.96 -8.20
C ASP A 242 11.59 -3.80 -8.22
N ALA A 243 12.30 -3.66 -7.11
CA ALA A 243 13.21 -2.56 -6.88
C ALA A 243 14.28 -2.40 -7.96
N SER A 244 14.72 -1.16 -8.18
CA SER A 244 15.81 -0.84 -9.09
C SER A 244 17.11 -1.59 -8.76
N SER A 245 18.03 -1.68 -9.72
CA SER A 245 19.35 -2.27 -9.50
C SER A 245 20.11 -1.62 -8.35
N GLU A 246 20.00 -0.30 -8.20
CA GLU A 246 20.60 0.47 -7.11
C GLU A 246 20.03 0.09 -5.75
N CYS A 247 18.72 -0.11 -5.65
CA CYS A 247 18.08 -0.64 -4.45
C CYS A 247 18.59 -2.04 -4.10
N LYS A 248 18.67 -2.93 -5.09
CA LYS A 248 19.16 -4.31 -4.90
C LYS A 248 20.63 -4.36 -4.48
N GLU A 249 21.44 -3.47 -5.01
CA GLU A 249 22.84 -3.32 -4.59
C GLU A 249 22.93 -2.86 -3.14
N SER A 250 22.17 -1.83 -2.77
CA SER A 250 22.24 -1.21 -1.44
C SER A 250 21.57 -2.05 -0.35
N TYR A 251 20.41 -2.64 -0.61
CA TYR A 251 19.56 -3.26 0.41
C TYR A 251 19.25 -4.73 0.15
N GLY A 252 19.73 -5.29 -0.95
CA GLY A 252 19.43 -6.67 -1.36
C GLY A 252 18.02 -6.82 -1.93
N SER A 253 17.65 -8.06 -2.21
CA SER A 253 16.29 -8.39 -2.64
C SER A 253 15.39 -8.56 -1.43
N PHE A 254 14.22 -7.99 -1.47
CA PHE A 254 13.21 -8.16 -0.44
C PHE A 254 12.33 -9.37 -0.77
N THR A 255 12.17 -10.24 0.20
CA THR A 255 11.25 -11.37 0.11
C THR A 255 10.05 -11.15 1.01
N PHE A 256 8.89 -11.60 0.56
CA PHE A 256 7.72 -11.61 1.41
C PHE A 256 7.86 -12.59 2.56
N LYS A 257 7.46 -12.15 3.75
CA LYS A 257 7.19 -13.04 4.88
C LYS A 257 5.70 -13.04 5.19
N LYS A 258 5.21 -14.18 5.65
CA LYS A 258 3.85 -14.32 6.17
C LYS A 258 3.83 -13.93 7.64
N VAL A 259 2.91 -13.05 8.01
CA VAL A 259 2.58 -12.73 9.40
C VAL A 259 1.22 -13.36 9.68
N HIS A 260 1.23 -14.38 10.51
CA HIS A 260 0.02 -15.14 10.86
C HIS A 260 -0.76 -14.48 11.99
N SER A 261 -2.07 -14.61 11.95
CA SER A 261 -2.95 -14.21 13.04
C SER A 261 -2.58 -14.98 14.32
N THR A 262 -2.58 -14.26 15.43
CA THR A 262 -2.49 -14.85 16.79
C THR A 262 -3.87 -15.11 17.40
N LYS A 263 -4.94 -14.63 16.75
CA LYS A 263 -6.33 -14.89 17.16
C LYS A 263 -6.83 -16.18 16.49
N THR A 264 -7.56 -16.98 17.24
CA THR A 264 -8.37 -18.08 16.66
C THR A 264 -9.51 -17.46 15.86
N GLY A 265 -9.67 -17.87 14.59
CA GLY A 265 -10.81 -17.42 13.78
C GLY A 265 -12.14 -17.77 14.46
N ASN A 266 -13.18 -16.99 14.18
CA ASN A 266 -14.54 -17.26 14.61
C ASN A 266 -15.08 -18.51 13.89
N LYS A 267 -14.52 -19.69 14.19
CA LYS A 267 -15.18 -20.95 13.83
C LYS A 267 -16.33 -21.18 14.83
N LYS A 268 -17.52 -20.74 14.44
CA LYS A 268 -18.75 -21.29 15.03
C LYS A 268 -19.06 -22.63 14.41
#